data_0affb71d814d76db5143a4517185c233
#
_entry.id   0affb71d814d76db5143a4517185c233
#
_cell.length_a   1.000
_cell.length_b   1.000
_cell.length_c   1.000
_cell.angle_alpha   90.00
_cell.angle_beta   90.00
_cell.angle_gamma   90.00
#
_symmetry.space_group_name_H-M   'P 1'
#
loop_
_entity.id
_entity.type
_entity.pdbx_description
1 polymer ?
#
loop_
_entity_poly.entity_id
_entity_poly.type
_entity_poly.pdbx_seq_one_letter_code
_entity_poly.pdbx_strand_id
1 'polypeptide(L)'
;LYTPVLETFSELLNQSESSSALFMNISNVPTQWMRIQLCRVFRKYVSPETPVEMLKKKSQAKKICKDFGDGFRPIYIVQEKFDSRPIPDEALCAILWEYKDRGKKGYDLTDKFFDMIQSKFPNLSIWGPRGAGADVQAKLIWSDYPNQSRPLDFVISSDDKKTIYAVGLARYDGDRGGAQEDDRTGGYK
;
A
#
# COMPACT_ATOMS: atom_id res chain seq x y z
N LEU A 1 -16.37 -12.68 -2.62
CA LEU A 1 -15.01 -12.51 -2.08
C LEU A 1 -14.92 -11.38 -1.05
N TYR A 2 -15.63 -10.26 -1.26
CA TYR A 2 -15.57 -9.08 -0.38
C TYR A 2 -16.73 -8.95 0.59
N THR A 3 -17.76 -9.79 0.50
CA THR A 3 -18.87 -9.83 1.45
C THR A 3 -18.40 -9.91 2.90
N PRO A 4 -17.47 -10.80 3.28
CA PRO A 4 -16.95 -10.85 4.65
C PRO A 4 -16.27 -9.55 5.11
N VAL A 5 -15.68 -8.78 4.19
CA VAL A 5 -15.10 -7.47 4.53
C VAL A 5 -16.17 -6.48 4.91
N LEU A 6 -17.29 -6.46 4.17
CA LEU A 6 -18.40 -5.54 4.44
C LEU A 6 -19.14 -5.94 5.71
N GLU A 7 -19.35 -7.23 5.95
CA GLU A 7 -19.92 -7.75 7.18
C GLU A 7 -19.06 -7.39 8.39
N THR A 8 -17.75 -7.66 8.33
CA THR A 8 -16.82 -7.27 9.40
C THR A 8 -16.79 -5.75 9.61
N PHE A 9 -16.86 -4.96 8.52
CA PHE A 9 -16.93 -3.50 8.66
C PHE A 9 -18.19 -3.06 9.37
N SER A 10 -19.36 -3.64 9.02
CA SER A 10 -20.63 -3.38 9.67
C SER A 10 -20.58 -3.71 11.17
N GLU A 11 -20.06 -4.88 11.54
CA GLU A 11 -19.89 -5.28 12.93
C GLU A 11 -19.03 -4.28 13.73
N LEU A 12 -17.86 -3.93 13.19
CA LEU A 12 -16.96 -2.96 13.84
C LEU A 12 -17.60 -1.57 13.92
N LEU A 13 -18.34 -1.15 12.90
CA LEU A 13 -19.05 0.13 12.86
C LEU A 13 -20.07 0.20 13.99
N ASN A 14 -20.90 -0.84 14.16
CA ASN A 14 -21.92 -0.92 15.18
C ASN A 14 -21.36 -1.01 16.61
N GLN A 15 -20.14 -1.53 16.78
CA GLN A 15 -19.43 -1.63 18.06
C GLN A 15 -18.64 -0.37 18.43
N SER A 16 -18.58 0.62 17.54
CA SER A 16 -17.71 1.79 17.71
C SER A 16 -18.51 3.04 18.10
N GLU A 17 -18.09 3.71 19.17
CA GLU A 17 -18.72 4.94 19.67
C GLU A 17 -18.31 6.17 18.84
N SER A 18 -17.23 6.09 18.07
CA SER A 18 -16.71 7.18 17.24
C SER A 18 -15.96 6.64 16.03
N SER A 19 -15.77 7.50 15.02
CA SER A 19 -14.97 7.14 13.84
C SER A 19 -13.50 6.86 14.17
N SER A 20 -12.93 7.52 15.17
CA SER A 20 -11.60 7.19 15.67
C SER A 20 -11.57 5.83 16.37
N ALA A 21 -12.61 5.49 17.16
CA ALA A 21 -12.75 4.16 17.75
C ALA A 21 -12.87 3.08 16.67
N LEU A 22 -13.69 3.32 15.64
CA LEU A 22 -13.79 2.43 14.48
C LEU A 22 -12.43 2.20 13.83
N PHE A 23 -11.65 3.26 13.60
CA PHE A 23 -10.31 3.12 13.00
C PHE A 23 -9.36 2.33 13.90
N MET A 24 -9.42 2.53 15.21
CA MET A 24 -8.64 1.74 16.16
C MET A 24 -9.03 0.26 16.13
N ASN A 25 -10.33 -0.06 16.08
CA ASN A 25 -10.83 -1.42 15.98
C ASN A 25 -10.36 -2.08 14.67
N ILE A 26 -10.46 -1.39 13.53
CA ILE A 26 -9.92 -1.85 12.24
C ILE A 26 -8.43 -2.14 12.34
N SER A 27 -7.66 -1.23 12.96
CA SER A 27 -6.21 -1.37 13.10
C SER A 27 -5.79 -2.58 13.94
N ASN A 28 -6.67 -3.06 14.83
CA ASN A 28 -6.44 -4.23 15.66
C ASN A 28 -6.81 -5.56 15.00
N VAL A 29 -7.47 -5.55 13.84
CA VAL A 29 -7.78 -6.79 13.10
C VAL A 29 -6.49 -7.54 12.79
N PRO A 30 -6.36 -8.81 13.21
CA PRO A 30 -5.10 -9.55 13.12
C PRO A 30 -4.70 -9.87 11.67
N THR A 31 -5.65 -10.22 10.83
CA THR A 31 -5.42 -10.60 9.44
C THR A 31 -5.07 -9.36 8.61
N GLN A 32 -3.84 -9.29 8.14
CA GLN A 32 -3.34 -8.14 7.38
C GLN A 32 -4.20 -7.84 6.15
N TRP A 33 -4.55 -8.86 5.37
CA TRP A 33 -5.40 -8.66 4.19
C TRP A 33 -6.73 -8.02 4.56
N MET A 34 -7.44 -8.56 5.55
CA MET A 34 -8.73 -8.04 6.03
C MET A 34 -8.58 -6.59 6.50
N ARG A 35 -7.59 -6.30 7.32
CA ARG A 35 -7.30 -4.95 7.81
C ARG A 35 -7.10 -3.94 6.67
N ILE A 36 -6.36 -4.32 5.62
CA ILE A 36 -6.12 -3.45 4.47
C ILE A 36 -7.43 -3.18 3.71
N GLN A 37 -8.30 -4.17 3.53
CA GLN A 37 -9.60 -3.97 2.88
C GLN A 37 -10.49 -3.07 3.74
N LEU A 38 -10.55 -3.30 5.04
CA LEU A 38 -11.30 -2.46 5.97
C LEU A 38 -10.80 -1.00 5.97
N CYS A 39 -9.49 -0.76 5.87
CA CYS A 39 -8.94 0.59 5.68
C CYS A 39 -9.43 1.26 4.38
N ARG A 40 -9.63 0.50 3.30
CA ARG A 40 -10.19 1.02 2.04
C ARG A 40 -11.66 1.41 2.18
N VAL A 41 -12.45 0.58 2.87
CA VAL A 41 -13.84 0.89 3.20
C VAL A 41 -13.90 2.11 4.12
N PHE A 42 -13.08 2.15 5.17
CA PHE A 42 -12.95 3.29 6.08
C PHE A 42 -12.66 4.59 5.32
N ARG A 43 -11.67 4.58 4.43
CA ARG A 43 -11.39 5.74 3.59
C ARG A 43 -12.60 6.18 2.79
N LYS A 44 -13.32 5.25 2.20
CA LYS A 44 -14.49 5.57 1.37
C LYS A 44 -15.60 6.27 2.16
N TYR A 45 -15.89 5.77 3.36
CA TYR A 45 -17.04 6.22 4.15
C TYR A 45 -16.71 7.30 5.19
N VAL A 46 -15.52 7.21 5.79
CA VAL A 46 -15.16 8.02 6.96
C VAL A 46 -14.19 9.14 6.62
N SER A 47 -13.14 8.85 5.88
CA SER A 47 -12.05 9.82 5.64
C SER A 47 -11.53 9.74 4.22
N PRO A 48 -12.28 10.28 3.23
CA PRO A 48 -11.86 10.27 1.82
C PRO A 48 -10.51 10.96 1.58
N GLU A 49 -10.20 11.94 2.39
CA GLU A 49 -8.99 12.79 2.29
C GLU A 49 -7.73 12.06 2.78
N THR A 50 -7.87 11.06 3.66
CA THR A 50 -6.70 10.35 4.21
C THR A 50 -6.23 9.27 3.25
N PRO A 51 -4.96 9.29 2.80
CA PRO A 51 -4.42 8.25 1.92
C PRO A 51 -4.47 6.86 2.57
N VAL A 52 -4.87 5.84 1.80
CA VAL A 52 -4.91 4.44 2.28
C VAL A 52 -3.54 3.98 2.77
N GLU A 53 -2.47 4.45 2.13
CA GLU A 53 -1.10 4.10 2.51
C GLU A 53 -0.76 4.55 3.94
N MET A 54 -1.35 5.65 4.38
CA MET A 54 -1.25 6.11 5.77
C MET A 54 -2.09 5.21 6.70
N LEU A 55 -3.35 4.95 6.35
CA LEU A 55 -4.28 4.15 7.16
C LEU A 55 -3.79 2.71 7.39
N LYS A 56 -3.04 2.12 6.46
CA LYS A 56 -2.49 0.76 6.60
C LYS A 56 -1.42 0.63 7.69
N LYS A 57 -0.82 1.73 8.15
CA LYS A 57 0.28 1.71 9.12
C LYS A 57 -0.25 1.51 10.54
N LYS A 58 -0.45 0.25 10.94
CA LYS A 58 -0.98 -0.13 12.27
C LYS A 58 -0.29 0.58 13.42
N SER A 59 1.02 0.70 13.40
CA SER A 59 1.81 1.35 14.45
C SER A 59 1.54 2.85 14.59
N GLN A 60 0.95 3.47 13.57
CA GLN A 60 0.63 4.91 13.56
C GLN A 60 -0.86 5.20 13.85
N ALA A 61 -1.69 4.18 14.10
CA ALA A 61 -3.13 4.35 14.22
C ALA A 61 -3.52 5.41 15.27
N LYS A 62 -2.92 5.37 16.45
CA LYS A 62 -3.15 6.39 17.51
C LYS A 62 -2.77 7.80 17.06
N LYS A 63 -1.63 7.94 16.37
CA LYS A 63 -1.19 9.22 15.84
C LYS A 63 -2.13 9.73 14.76
N ILE A 64 -2.58 8.87 13.87
CA ILE A 64 -3.55 9.22 12.81
C ILE A 64 -4.86 9.71 13.41
N CYS A 65 -5.40 9.02 14.43
CA CYS A 65 -6.60 9.48 15.14
C CYS A 65 -6.39 10.84 15.80
N LYS A 66 -5.22 11.09 16.39
CA LYS A 66 -4.90 12.38 17.01
C LYS A 66 -4.78 13.51 15.99
N ASP A 67 -4.09 13.25 14.88
CA ASP A 67 -3.74 14.29 13.89
C ASP A 67 -4.89 14.58 12.91
N PHE A 68 -5.75 13.59 12.64
CA PHE A 68 -6.79 13.64 11.59
C PHE A 68 -8.20 13.31 12.09
N GLY A 69 -8.35 12.87 13.34
CA GLY A 69 -9.62 12.37 13.88
C GLY A 69 -10.74 13.40 13.85
N ASP A 70 -10.44 14.68 14.03
CA ASP A 70 -11.42 15.77 13.96
C ASP A 70 -11.98 15.97 12.54
N GLY A 71 -11.22 15.57 11.52
CA GLY A 71 -11.67 15.55 10.12
C GLY A 71 -12.43 14.30 9.72
N PHE A 72 -12.53 13.29 10.59
CA PHE A 72 -13.31 12.09 10.30
C PHE A 72 -14.80 12.39 10.32
N ARG A 73 -15.51 11.83 9.35
CA ARG A 73 -16.97 11.95 9.32
C ARG A 73 -17.58 11.37 10.60
N PRO A 74 -18.55 12.06 11.22
CA PRO A 74 -19.24 11.57 12.43
C PRO A 74 -19.78 10.15 12.25
N ILE A 75 -19.64 9.32 13.29
CA ILE A 75 -19.96 7.89 13.22
C ILE A 75 -21.42 7.62 12.81
N TYR A 76 -22.38 8.41 13.34
CA TYR A 76 -23.79 8.25 13.01
C TYR A 76 -24.10 8.50 11.53
N ILE A 77 -23.38 9.45 10.89
CA ILE A 77 -23.50 9.69 9.45
C ILE A 77 -22.91 8.50 8.65
N VAL A 78 -21.84 7.92 9.16
CA VAL A 78 -21.24 6.73 8.53
C VAL A 78 -22.18 5.55 8.60
N GLN A 79 -22.82 5.32 9.77
CA GLN A 79 -23.83 4.28 9.98
C GLN A 79 -25.00 4.45 9.01
N GLU A 80 -25.62 5.63 9.01
CA GLU A 80 -26.73 5.93 8.10
C GLU A 80 -26.40 5.65 6.63
N LYS A 81 -25.23 6.11 6.17
CA LYS A 81 -24.81 5.93 4.77
C LYS A 81 -24.42 4.50 4.44
N PHE A 82 -23.87 3.78 5.40
CA PHE A 82 -23.48 2.39 5.18
C PHE A 82 -24.69 1.47 5.21
N ASP A 83 -25.60 1.64 6.18
CA ASP A 83 -26.79 0.83 6.36
C ASP A 83 -27.87 1.06 5.28
N SER A 84 -27.81 2.22 4.59
CA SER A 84 -28.68 2.49 3.45
C SER A 84 -28.38 1.65 2.22
N ARG A 85 -27.31 0.83 2.24
CA ARG A 85 -26.89 -0.01 1.13
C ARG A 85 -27.06 -1.50 1.46
N PRO A 86 -27.46 -2.32 0.49
CA PRO A 86 -27.54 -3.76 0.70
C PRO A 86 -26.12 -4.34 0.90
N ILE A 87 -26.02 -5.43 1.66
CA ILE A 87 -24.84 -6.27 1.71
C ILE A 87 -25.19 -7.61 1.02
N PRO A 88 -24.45 -7.98 -0.04
CA PRO A 88 -23.26 -7.34 -0.61
C PRO A 88 -23.57 -6.08 -1.42
N ASP A 89 -22.74 -5.03 -1.26
CA ASP A 89 -22.71 -3.86 -2.15
C ASP A 89 -21.84 -4.20 -3.37
N GLU A 90 -22.45 -4.52 -4.49
CA GLU A 90 -21.75 -4.91 -5.70
C GLU A 90 -20.80 -3.82 -6.22
N ALA A 91 -21.20 -2.56 -6.17
CA ALA A 91 -20.39 -1.45 -6.61
C ALA A 91 -19.12 -1.29 -5.75
N LEU A 92 -19.27 -1.43 -4.43
CA LEU A 92 -18.14 -1.39 -3.51
C LEU A 92 -17.24 -2.62 -3.69
N CYS A 93 -17.82 -3.79 -3.88
CA CYS A 93 -17.07 -5.03 -4.18
C CYS A 93 -16.26 -4.91 -5.48
N ALA A 94 -16.81 -4.30 -6.52
CA ALA A 94 -16.10 -4.04 -7.78
C ALA A 94 -14.89 -3.11 -7.57
N ILE A 95 -15.05 -2.03 -6.80
CA ILE A 95 -13.96 -1.13 -6.45
C ILE A 95 -12.84 -1.86 -5.68
N LEU A 96 -13.21 -2.67 -4.69
CA LEU A 96 -12.24 -3.45 -3.91
C LEU A 96 -11.52 -4.49 -4.78
N TRP A 97 -12.22 -5.08 -5.75
CA TRP A 97 -11.66 -6.00 -6.73
C TRP A 97 -10.62 -5.33 -7.62
N GLU A 98 -10.89 -4.14 -8.15
CA GLU A 98 -9.91 -3.39 -8.94
C GLU A 98 -8.59 -3.16 -8.20
N TYR A 99 -8.64 -2.97 -6.88
CA TYR A 99 -7.43 -2.79 -6.08
C TYR A 99 -6.63 -4.07 -5.86
N LYS A 100 -7.23 -5.26 -6.06
CA LYS A 100 -6.58 -6.55 -5.82
C LYS A 100 -5.35 -6.76 -6.72
N ASP A 101 -5.49 -6.41 -7.99
CA ASP A 101 -4.50 -6.75 -9.01
C ASP A 101 -3.55 -5.60 -9.37
N ARG A 102 -3.79 -4.38 -8.87
CA ARG A 102 -2.94 -3.22 -9.18
C ARG A 102 -1.48 -3.41 -8.78
N GLY A 103 -1.24 -3.97 -7.59
CA GLY A 103 0.12 -4.27 -7.12
C GLY A 103 0.75 -5.43 -7.86
N LYS A 104 -0.04 -6.44 -8.23
CA LYS A 104 0.45 -7.68 -8.85
C LYS A 104 1.13 -7.43 -10.19
N LYS A 105 0.55 -6.58 -11.05
CA LYS A 105 1.14 -6.26 -12.36
C LYS A 105 2.52 -5.61 -12.25
N GLY A 106 2.73 -4.76 -11.24
CA GLY A 106 4.05 -4.16 -10.98
C GLY A 106 5.09 -5.21 -10.55
N TYR A 107 4.70 -6.13 -9.69
CA TYR A 107 5.58 -7.21 -9.25
C TYR A 107 5.91 -8.19 -10.36
N ASP A 108 4.93 -8.57 -11.18
CA ASP A 108 5.13 -9.46 -12.34
C ASP A 108 6.13 -8.84 -13.33
N LEU A 109 6.12 -7.53 -13.52
CA LEU A 109 7.07 -6.83 -14.38
C LEU A 109 8.48 -6.84 -13.78
N THR A 110 8.59 -6.57 -12.48
CA THR A 110 9.87 -6.58 -11.76
C THR A 110 10.50 -7.98 -11.77
N ASP A 111 9.71 -9.01 -11.54
CA ASP A 111 10.18 -10.40 -11.61
C ASP A 111 10.70 -10.76 -12.99
N LYS A 112 9.97 -10.42 -14.06
CA LYS A 112 10.43 -10.64 -15.45
C LYS A 112 11.70 -9.86 -15.76
N PHE A 113 11.83 -8.65 -15.26
CA PHE A 113 13.04 -7.86 -15.40
C PHE A 113 14.22 -8.54 -14.70
N PHE A 114 14.05 -9.03 -13.49
CA PHE A 114 15.09 -9.75 -12.76
C PHE A 114 15.52 -11.03 -13.48
N ASP A 115 14.56 -11.82 -13.97
CA ASP A 115 14.82 -13.04 -14.72
C ASP A 115 15.59 -12.75 -16.03
N MET A 116 15.21 -11.67 -16.73
CA MET A 116 15.91 -11.24 -17.94
C MET A 116 17.36 -10.84 -17.63
N ILE A 117 17.60 -10.05 -16.60
CA ILE A 117 18.97 -9.63 -16.22
C ILE A 117 19.79 -10.85 -15.79
N GLN A 118 19.24 -11.71 -14.95
CA GLN A 118 19.94 -12.91 -14.48
C GLN A 118 20.28 -13.86 -15.63
N SER A 119 19.41 -13.99 -16.62
CA SER A 119 19.66 -14.80 -17.82
C SER A 119 20.76 -14.22 -18.71
N LYS A 120 20.78 -12.89 -18.89
CA LYS A 120 21.76 -12.22 -19.76
C LYS A 120 23.12 -12.01 -19.08
N PHE A 121 23.11 -11.87 -17.77
CA PHE A 121 24.31 -11.55 -16.97
C PHE A 121 24.37 -12.46 -15.74
N PRO A 122 24.68 -13.76 -15.93
CA PRO A 122 24.66 -14.75 -14.85
C PRO A 122 25.67 -14.48 -13.73
N ASN A 123 26.70 -13.69 -14.01
CA ASN A 123 27.76 -13.32 -13.06
C ASN A 123 27.43 -12.07 -12.23
N LEU A 124 26.22 -11.53 -12.36
CA LEU A 124 25.77 -10.38 -11.59
C LEU A 124 24.73 -10.82 -10.55
N SER A 125 24.79 -10.21 -9.38
CA SER A 125 23.79 -10.37 -8.34
C SER A 125 22.75 -9.26 -8.42
N ILE A 126 21.46 -9.63 -8.35
CA ILE A 126 20.34 -8.70 -8.30
C ILE A 126 19.75 -8.76 -6.90
N TRP A 127 19.66 -7.60 -6.26
CA TRP A 127 19.11 -7.42 -4.92
C TRP A 127 17.80 -6.64 -5.05
N GLY A 128 16.71 -7.22 -4.60
CA GLY A 128 15.39 -6.62 -4.64
C GLY A 128 14.32 -7.62 -4.25
N PRO A 129 13.14 -7.15 -3.81
CA PRO A 129 12.05 -8.05 -3.48
C PRO A 129 11.46 -8.67 -4.75
N ARG A 130 11.26 -9.97 -4.71
CA ARG A 130 10.39 -10.66 -5.67
C ARG A 130 8.97 -10.68 -5.10
N GLY A 131 8.05 -10.07 -5.82
CA GLY A 131 6.69 -9.87 -5.31
C GLY A 131 6.59 -8.78 -4.25
N ALA A 132 5.57 -8.86 -3.38
CA ALA A 132 5.33 -7.90 -2.30
C ALA A 132 6.36 -8.08 -1.18
N GLY A 133 7.43 -7.32 -1.22
CA GLY A 133 8.51 -7.36 -0.24
C GLY A 133 8.92 -5.98 0.28
N ALA A 134 9.87 -5.96 1.18
CA ALA A 134 10.48 -4.73 1.64
C ALA A 134 11.50 -4.23 0.60
N ASP A 135 11.55 -2.92 0.43
CA ASP A 135 12.54 -2.27 -0.43
C ASP A 135 13.97 -2.60 0.01
N VAL A 136 14.90 -2.53 -0.93
CA VAL A 136 16.30 -2.78 -0.64
C VAL A 136 16.86 -1.66 0.21
N GLN A 137 17.43 -2.03 1.35
CA GLN A 137 18.25 -1.10 2.12
C GLN A 137 19.63 -1.01 1.48
N ALA A 138 19.84 -0.01 0.65
CA ALA A 138 21.06 0.16 -0.14
C ALA A 138 22.33 0.09 0.71
N LYS A 139 22.30 0.59 1.95
CA LYS A 139 23.43 0.52 2.89
C LYS A 139 23.94 -0.89 3.21
N LEU A 140 23.11 -1.93 3.04
CA LEU A 140 23.50 -3.32 3.28
C LEU A 140 24.31 -3.92 2.11
N ILE A 141 24.21 -3.26 0.94
CA ILE A 141 24.86 -3.72 -0.29
C ILE A 141 25.95 -2.75 -0.69
N TRP A 142 25.73 -1.48 -0.51
CA TRP A 142 26.62 -0.39 -0.86
C TRP A 142 26.78 0.58 0.32
N SER A 143 27.84 0.43 1.10
CA SER A 143 28.09 1.21 2.33
C SER A 143 28.19 2.72 2.07
N ASP A 144 28.73 3.10 0.93
CA ASP A 144 29.01 4.49 0.55
C ASP A 144 27.87 5.13 -0.25
N TYR A 145 26.67 4.49 -0.26
CA TYR A 145 25.52 5.04 -0.95
C TYR A 145 25.13 6.41 -0.37
N PRO A 146 25.14 7.47 -1.19
CA PRO A 146 25.06 8.84 -0.69
C PRO A 146 23.71 9.18 -0.04
N ASN A 147 22.61 8.55 -0.48
CA ASN A 147 21.28 8.78 0.06
C ASN A 147 20.75 7.53 0.78
N GLN A 148 21.31 7.25 1.96
CA GLN A 148 21.00 6.05 2.73
C GLN A 148 19.56 5.99 3.24
N SER A 149 18.83 7.11 3.27
CA SER A 149 17.43 7.16 3.68
C SER A 149 16.44 6.78 2.57
N ARG A 150 16.91 6.75 1.31
CA ARG A 150 16.05 6.43 0.17
C ARG A 150 16.01 4.93 -0.07
N PRO A 151 14.85 4.29 0.05
CA PRO A 151 14.71 2.90 -0.32
C PRO A 151 14.86 2.74 -1.84
N LEU A 152 15.44 1.63 -2.27
CA LEU A 152 15.60 1.25 -3.68
C LEU A 152 14.76 0.01 -3.95
N ASP A 153 14.16 -0.06 -5.14
CA ASP A 153 13.44 -1.26 -5.55
C ASP A 153 14.40 -2.37 -5.98
N PHE A 154 15.56 -2.00 -6.52
CA PHE A 154 16.62 -2.98 -6.81
C PHE A 154 18.03 -2.38 -6.87
N VAL A 155 19.00 -3.26 -6.68
CA VAL A 155 20.44 -2.99 -6.87
C VAL A 155 21.04 -4.14 -7.68
N ILE A 156 21.89 -3.84 -8.67
CA ILE A 156 22.67 -4.81 -9.43
C ILE A 156 24.14 -4.63 -9.08
N SER A 157 24.78 -5.69 -8.64
CA SER A 157 26.19 -5.65 -8.22
C SER A 157 26.99 -6.86 -8.74
N SER A 158 28.30 -6.80 -8.59
CA SER A 158 29.13 -8.00 -8.60
C SER A 158 28.75 -8.93 -7.44
N ASP A 159 29.05 -10.23 -7.56
CA ASP A 159 28.73 -11.21 -6.53
C ASP A 159 29.42 -10.90 -5.19
N ASP A 160 30.62 -10.33 -5.23
CA ASP A 160 31.37 -9.90 -4.05
C ASP A 160 30.94 -8.53 -3.49
N LYS A 161 29.91 -7.90 -4.09
CA LYS A 161 29.35 -6.57 -3.72
C LYS A 161 30.33 -5.40 -3.79
N LYS A 162 31.50 -5.58 -4.38
CA LYS A 162 32.49 -4.50 -4.48
C LYS A 162 32.17 -3.48 -5.57
N THR A 163 31.47 -3.93 -6.61
CA THR A 163 31.10 -3.07 -7.72
C THR A 163 29.58 -2.99 -7.84
N ILE A 164 29.02 -1.79 -7.77
CA ILE A 164 27.63 -1.51 -8.04
C ILE A 164 27.52 -1.09 -9.51
N TYR A 165 26.75 -1.83 -10.29
CA TYR A 165 26.55 -1.56 -11.71
C TYR A 165 25.31 -0.70 -11.96
N ALA A 166 24.24 -0.94 -11.20
CA ALA A 166 23.01 -0.18 -11.33
C ALA A 166 22.19 -0.19 -10.03
N VAL A 167 21.43 0.86 -9.85
CA VAL A 167 20.37 0.98 -8.86
C VAL A 167 19.09 1.44 -9.56
N GLY A 168 17.93 1.05 -9.06
CA GLY A 168 16.70 1.45 -9.72
C GLY A 168 15.49 1.53 -8.82
N LEU A 169 14.53 2.28 -9.34
CA LEU A 169 13.19 2.40 -8.84
C LEU A 169 12.25 1.87 -9.93
N ALA A 170 11.48 0.84 -9.61
CA ALA A 170 10.52 0.23 -10.53
C ALA A 170 9.13 0.81 -10.27
N ARG A 171 8.54 1.44 -11.27
CA ARG A 171 7.14 1.87 -11.25
C ARG A 171 6.40 1.30 -12.44
N TYR A 172 5.24 0.73 -12.18
CA TYR A 172 4.29 0.40 -13.23
C TYR A 172 3.33 1.57 -13.43
N ASP A 173 3.44 2.20 -14.58
CA ASP A 173 2.49 3.22 -15.02
C ASP A 173 1.42 2.57 -15.88
N GLY A 174 0.22 2.39 -15.30
CA GLY A 174 -0.97 2.07 -16.09
C GLY A 174 -1.49 3.33 -16.81
N ASP A 175 -2.21 3.16 -17.92
CA ASP A 175 -2.76 4.20 -18.82
C ASP A 175 -3.69 5.25 -18.19
N ARG A 176 -3.62 5.45 -16.89
CA ARG A 176 -4.39 6.50 -16.22
C ARG A 176 -3.54 7.76 -16.13
N GLY A 177 -3.64 8.60 -17.16
CA GLY A 177 -3.23 9.99 -17.11
C GLY A 177 -3.94 10.69 -15.95
N GLY A 178 -3.23 11.52 -15.21
CA GLY A 178 -3.77 12.30 -14.10
C GLY A 178 -2.64 12.93 -13.29
N ALA A 179 -2.97 13.69 -12.28
CA ALA A 179 -2.11 14.51 -11.41
C ALA A 179 -0.89 13.81 -10.76
N GLN A 180 -0.58 12.58 -11.14
CA GLN A 180 0.61 11.84 -10.70
C GLN A 180 1.85 12.11 -11.57
N GLU A 181 1.72 12.91 -12.62
CA GLU A 181 2.85 13.22 -13.51
C GLU A 181 3.90 14.09 -12.80
N ASP A 182 3.45 15.01 -11.95
CA ASP A 182 4.33 15.89 -11.16
C ASP A 182 5.10 15.12 -10.07
N ASP A 183 4.50 14.10 -9.47
CA ASP A 183 5.17 13.21 -8.50
C ASP A 183 6.27 12.35 -9.16
N ARG A 184 6.19 12.13 -10.47
CA ARG A 184 7.15 11.30 -11.22
C ARG A 184 8.46 12.03 -11.45
N THR A 185 8.40 13.32 -11.76
CA THR A 185 9.58 14.14 -12.02
C THR A 185 10.29 14.60 -10.75
N GLY A 186 9.56 14.78 -9.64
CA GLY A 186 10.12 15.12 -8.33
C GLY A 186 10.97 14.00 -7.70
N GLY A 187 10.80 12.76 -8.13
CA GLY A 187 11.51 11.60 -7.60
C GLY A 187 12.94 11.42 -8.12
N TYR A 188 13.34 12.16 -9.15
CA TYR A 188 14.63 12.01 -9.83
C TYR A 188 15.62 13.17 -9.60
N LYS A 189 15.31 14.08 -8.69
CA LYS A 189 16.20 15.17 -8.30
C LYS A 189 17.03 14.82 -7.07
#